data_ee519379523c5315e7392ec4c56e5641
#
_entry.id   ee519379523c5315e7392ec4c56e5641
#
_cell.length_a   1.000
_cell.length_b   1.000
_cell.length_c   1.000
_cell.angle_alpha   90.00
_cell.angle_beta   90.00
_cell.angle_gamma   90.00
#
_symmetry.space_group_name_H-M   'P 1'
#
loop_
_entity.id
_entity.type
_entity.pdbx_description
1 polymer ?
#
loop_
_entity_poly.entity_id
_entity_poly.type
_entity_poly.pdbx_seq_one_letter_code
_entity_poly.pdbx_strand_id
1 'polypeptide(L)'
;MKQKSKKYLKYISRNNTFLLGKTFLKWLLIGSLIGIFIGGVIAIFLKSLEWATDSRVNHVFVLFLLPIGGALVSFLYYKFGRNSVKGNNLIIENINNYCGDVPLRMVPLVFFGTVVTHFFGGSAGREGTGVQIGASIAETIGKLLKLNKEDSKIMLMAGVSGGFSAIFGTPLAGTIFGLEVSVLGKMSYEALIPSFFASIVGNEVVKNLGVHHSHYKVLGVPDISALIILKVIISAICFGLASRLFSELTHKFKKIFSNKFKNTSLKSFVGGCIVILLVYLIGSRKYLGLSLPLLSEAFNGHVSPFDFLGKLIFTSITLGAGYQGGEVTPLFVIGSTLGNTLSGILNLSPSFLASLGLVGVFAGATNTPIASFVLGIEMFGVGGAPYLFMACAISYIFSGHTGIYTSQKIGVSKSNLINFSHDSTLASLSKREEVKL
;
A
#
# COMPACT_ATOMS: atom_id res chain seq x y z
N MET A 1 15.93 -16.92 -53.13
CA MET A 1 15.37 -17.02 -51.75
C MET A 1 15.77 -15.87 -50.82
N LYS A 2 17.01 -15.43 -50.75
CA LYS A 2 17.48 -14.34 -49.83
C LYS A 2 16.79 -12.96 -50.04
N GLN A 3 16.39 -12.60 -51.27
CA GLN A 3 15.74 -11.29 -51.54
C GLN A 3 14.29 -11.26 -51.10
N LYS A 4 13.54 -12.39 -51.23
CA LYS A 4 12.15 -12.49 -50.70
C LYS A 4 12.11 -12.45 -49.19
N SER A 5 13.08 -13.08 -48.53
CA SER A 5 13.25 -13.07 -47.08
C SER A 5 13.51 -11.64 -46.52
N LYS A 6 14.39 -10.87 -47.18
CA LYS A 6 14.66 -9.46 -46.78
C LYS A 6 13.44 -8.55 -46.97
N LYS A 7 12.66 -8.77 -48.04
CA LYS A 7 11.42 -7.98 -48.30
C LYS A 7 10.33 -8.33 -47.29
N TYR A 8 10.22 -9.61 -46.89
CA TYR A 8 9.30 -10.07 -45.87
C TYR A 8 9.66 -9.56 -44.49
N LEU A 9 10.95 -9.60 -44.12
CA LEU A 9 11.47 -9.04 -42.88
C LEU A 9 11.28 -7.52 -42.79
N LYS A 10 11.46 -6.80 -43.90
CA LYS A 10 11.24 -5.34 -43.96
C LYS A 10 9.73 -4.99 -43.88
N TYR A 11 8.85 -5.82 -44.44
CA TYR A 11 7.40 -5.67 -44.35
C TYR A 11 6.89 -5.98 -42.94
N ILE A 12 7.39 -7.04 -42.29
CA ILE A 12 7.10 -7.38 -40.89
C ILE A 12 7.61 -6.26 -39.94
N SER A 13 8.82 -5.73 -40.16
CA SER A 13 9.41 -4.65 -39.37
C SER A 13 8.56 -3.36 -39.45
N ARG A 14 8.09 -2.96 -40.65
CA ARG A 14 7.31 -1.75 -40.86
C ARG A 14 5.89 -1.87 -40.31
N ASN A 15 5.27 -3.06 -40.40
CA ASN A 15 3.98 -3.34 -39.78
C ASN A 15 4.09 -3.44 -38.25
N ASN A 16 5.17 -3.98 -37.70
CA ASN A 16 5.37 -4.05 -36.26
C ASN A 16 5.44 -2.66 -35.61
N THR A 17 6.19 -1.73 -36.19
CA THR A 17 6.29 -0.35 -35.65
C THR A 17 4.91 0.34 -35.65
N PHE A 18 4.11 0.16 -36.68
CA PHE A 18 2.77 0.70 -36.75
C PHE A 18 1.81 0.06 -35.71
N LEU A 19 1.88 -1.25 -35.52
CA LEU A 19 1.11 -1.96 -34.49
C LEU A 19 1.52 -1.53 -33.08
N LEU A 20 2.82 -1.39 -32.82
CA LEU A 20 3.33 -0.87 -31.56
C LEU A 20 2.84 0.58 -31.31
N GLY A 21 2.86 1.44 -32.34
CA GLY A 21 2.30 2.79 -32.24
C GLY A 21 0.82 2.82 -31.90
N LYS A 22 0.03 1.94 -32.50
CA LYS A 22 -1.41 1.77 -32.17
C LYS A 22 -1.60 1.31 -30.71
N THR A 23 -0.81 0.34 -30.26
CA THR A 23 -0.85 -0.18 -28.89
C THR A 23 -0.48 0.92 -27.89
N PHE A 24 0.57 1.68 -28.17
CA PHE A 24 0.99 2.83 -27.36
C PHE A 24 -0.14 3.86 -27.25
N LEU A 25 -0.71 4.30 -28.39
CA LEU A 25 -1.80 5.27 -28.40
C LEU A 25 -3.04 4.79 -27.65
N LYS A 26 -3.41 3.49 -27.85
CA LYS A 26 -4.50 2.84 -27.10
C LYS A 26 -4.27 3.00 -25.60
N TRP A 27 -3.12 2.58 -25.10
CA TRP A 27 -2.84 2.56 -23.67
C TRP A 27 -2.60 3.95 -23.09
N LEU A 28 -2.05 4.90 -23.86
CA LEU A 28 -1.98 6.31 -23.49
C LEU A 28 -3.38 6.88 -23.24
N LEU A 29 -4.29 6.71 -24.20
CA LEU A 29 -5.64 7.26 -24.09
C LEU A 29 -6.45 6.60 -22.97
N ILE A 30 -6.42 5.27 -22.87
CA ILE A 30 -7.14 4.53 -21.84
C ILE A 30 -6.54 4.82 -20.47
N GLY A 31 -5.21 4.80 -20.30
CA GLY A 31 -4.54 5.11 -19.05
C GLY A 31 -4.86 6.53 -18.56
N SER A 32 -4.81 7.51 -19.47
CA SER A 32 -5.19 8.89 -19.14
C SER A 32 -6.66 9.01 -18.73
N LEU A 33 -7.55 8.35 -19.42
CA LEU A 33 -8.99 8.32 -19.09
C LEU A 33 -9.23 7.77 -17.67
N ILE A 34 -8.61 6.63 -17.36
CA ILE A 34 -8.73 6.05 -16.00
C ILE A 34 -8.14 7.00 -14.96
N GLY A 35 -6.98 7.61 -15.26
CA GLY A 35 -6.33 8.59 -14.38
C GLY A 35 -7.23 9.76 -14.03
N ILE A 36 -7.98 10.30 -14.99
CA ILE A 36 -8.93 11.41 -14.77
C ILE A 36 -10.01 10.99 -13.75
N PHE A 37 -10.67 9.85 -13.98
CA PHE A 37 -11.73 9.39 -13.08
C PHE A 37 -11.20 9.03 -11.68
N ILE A 38 -10.07 8.35 -11.62
CA ILE A 38 -9.42 7.99 -10.35
C ILE A 38 -9.04 9.27 -9.59
N GLY A 39 -8.35 10.20 -10.24
CA GLY A 39 -7.92 11.46 -9.62
C GLY A 39 -9.09 12.26 -9.06
N GLY A 40 -10.21 12.35 -9.80
CA GLY A 40 -11.41 13.03 -9.35
C GLY A 40 -11.99 12.42 -8.08
N VAL A 41 -12.18 11.09 -8.04
CA VAL A 41 -12.73 10.40 -6.86
C VAL A 41 -11.76 10.46 -5.68
N ILE A 42 -10.45 10.29 -5.92
CA ILE A 42 -9.43 10.38 -4.87
C ILE A 42 -9.34 11.78 -4.27
N ALA A 43 -9.45 12.84 -5.07
CA ALA A 43 -9.45 14.21 -4.56
C ALA A 43 -10.61 14.44 -3.57
N ILE A 44 -11.82 13.97 -3.90
CA ILE A 44 -12.99 14.04 -3.01
C ILE A 44 -12.73 13.21 -1.74
N PHE A 45 -12.17 12.02 -1.90
CA PHE A 45 -11.83 11.13 -0.78
C PHE A 45 -10.82 11.77 0.18
N LEU A 46 -9.74 12.38 -0.33
CA LEU A 46 -8.71 13.02 0.49
C LEU A 46 -9.26 14.22 1.26
N LYS A 47 -10.07 15.07 0.61
CA LYS A 47 -10.78 16.18 1.29
C LYS A 47 -11.74 15.69 2.37
N SER A 48 -12.46 14.60 2.10
CA SER A 48 -13.36 14.00 3.10
C SER A 48 -12.59 13.43 4.30
N LEU A 49 -11.39 12.86 4.08
CA LEU A 49 -10.52 12.39 5.17
C LEU A 49 -9.92 13.52 6.00
N GLU A 50 -9.53 14.62 5.36
CA GLU A 50 -9.06 15.82 6.03
C GLU A 50 -10.15 16.36 6.95
N TRP A 51 -11.36 16.60 6.41
CA TRP A 51 -12.53 17.00 7.19
C TRP A 51 -12.83 16.05 8.36
N ALA A 52 -12.78 14.73 8.12
CA ALA A 52 -13.03 13.72 9.16
C ALA A 52 -11.97 13.76 10.26
N THR A 53 -10.71 13.99 9.89
CA THR A 53 -9.59 14.10 10.84
C THR A 53 -9.70 15.37 11.69
N ASP A 54 -9.95 16.51 11.07
CA ASP A 54 -10.11 17.81 11.75
C ASP A 54 -11.32 17.79 12.69
N SER A 55 -12.45 17.24 12.23
CA SER A 55 -13.63 17.06 13.07
C SER A 55 -13.34 16.21 14.30
N ARG A 56 -12.59 15.11 14.16
CA ARG A 56 -12.20 14.26 15.29
C ARG A 56 -11.24 14.96 16.25
N VAL A 57 -10.31 15.74 15.75
CA VAL A 57 -9.35 16.48 16.58
C VAL A 57 -10.08 17.55 17.39
N ASN A 58 -11.03 18.25 16.78
CA ASN A 58 -11.80 19.30 17.43
C ASN A 58 -12.88 18.75 18.39
N HIS A 59 -13.38 17.54 18.18
CA HIS A 59 -14.45 16.93 18.97
C HIS A 59 -14.01 15.61 19.59
N VAL A 60 -13.30 15.71 20.69
CA VAL A 60 -12.65 14.59 21.39
C VAL A 60 -13.60 13.45 21.77
N PHE A 61 -14.89 13.75 22.03
CA PHE A 61 -15.90 12.75 22.39
C PHE A 61 -16.28 11.81 21.25
N VAL A 62 -16.00 12.18 20.00
CA VAL A 62 -16.29 11.36 18.81
C VAL A 62 -15.61 10.00 18.87
N LEU A 63 -14.47 9.90 19.56
CA LEU A 63 -13.76 8.64 19.78
C LEU A 63 -14.65 7.57 20.46
N PHE A 64 -15.55 7.95 21.38
CA PHE A 64 -16.44 6.99 22.05
C PHE A 64 -17.47 6.36 21.11
N LEU A 65 -17.69 6.95 19.94
CA LEU A 65 -18.57 6.41 18.90
C LEU A 65 -17.85 5.45 17.96
N LEU A 66 -16.53 5.23 18.12
CA LEU A 66 -15.75 4.29 17.30
C LEU A 66 -16.39 2.89 17.24
N PRO A 67 -16.83 2.28 18.36
CA PRO A 67 -17.47 0.96 18.32
C PRO A 67 -18.73 0.94 17.45
N ILE A 68 -19.56 1.98 17.55
CA ILE A 68 -20.82 2.11 16.80
C ILE A 68 -20.51 2.30 15.31
N GLY A 69 -19.58 3.22 14.97
CA GLY A 69 -19.15 3.47 13.61
C GLY A 69 -18.58 2.22 12.93
N GLY A 70 -17.74 1.46 13.65
CA GLY A 70 -17.20 0.19 13.17
C GLY A 70 -18.27 -0.87 12.93
N ALA A 71 -19.22 -1.00 13.85
CA ALA A 71 -20.34 -1.92 13.72
C ALA A 71 -21.22 -1.58 12.51
N LEU A 72 -21.50 -0.29 12.28
CA LEU A 72 -22.27 0.20 11.14
C LEU A 72 -21.58 -0.13 9.82
N VAL A 73 -20.29 0.19 9.68
CA VAL A 73 -19.51 -0.12 8.48
C VAL A 73 -19.49 -1.61 8.21
N SER A 74 -19.23 -2.43 9.24
CA SER A 74 -19.23 -3.88 9.10
C SER A 74 -20.60 -4.43 8.70
N PHE A 75 -21.70 -3.85 9.18
CA PHE A 75 -23.06 -4.19 8.74
C PHE A 75 -23.27 -3.86 7.25
N LEU A 76 -22.82 -2.68 6.79
CA LEU A 76 -22.90 -2.30 5.37
C LEU A 76 -22.12 -3.26 4.49
N TYR A 77 -20.93 -3.66 4.91
CA TYR A 77 -20.11 -4.66 4.19
C TYR A 77 -20.77 -6.05 4.20
N TYR A 78 -21.39 -6.46 5.29
CA TYR A 78 -22.14 -7.70 5.35
C TYR A 78 -23.32 -7.70 4.38
N LYS A 79 -24.09 -6.61 4.32
CA LYS A 79 -25.29 -6.51 3.49
C LYS A 79 -24.96 -6.29 2.00
N PHE A 80 -23.99 -5.44 1.68
CA PHE A 80 -23.73 -4.97 0.32
C PHE A 80 -22.34 -5.37 -0.22
N GLY A 81 -21.42 -5.82 0.62
CA GLY A 81 -20.01 -6.01 0.26
C GLY A 81 -19.77 -7.16 -0.73
N ARG A 82 -20.40 -8.32 -0.51
CA ARG A 82 -20.11 -9.55 -1.30
C ARG A 82 -18.60 -9.73 -1.46
N ASN A 83 -18.07 -9.82 -2.69
CA ASN A 83 -16.64 -9.99 -2.99
C ASN A 83 -15.76 -8.83 -2.50
N SER A 84 -16.31 -7.61 -2.37
CA SER A 84 -15.56 -6.43 -1.88
C SER A 84 -14.96 -6.61 -0.48
N VAL A 85 -15.47 -7.55 0.32
CA VAL A 85 -14.92 -7.88 1.66
C VAL A 85 -13.47 -8.33 1.61
N LYS A 86 -13.00 -8.88 0.47
CA LYS A 86 -11.61 -9.31 0.29
C LYS A 86 -10.64 -8.12 0.15
N GLY A 87 -11.13 -6.90 -0.14
CA GLY A 87 -10.31 -5.70 -0.29
C GLY A 87 -9.24 -5.83 -1.36
N ASN A 88 -8.00 -5.43 -1.04
CA ASN A 88 -6.86 -5.49 -1.96
C ASN A 88 -6.55 -6.92 -2.45
N ASN A 89 -6.85 -7.94 -1.65
CA ASN A 89 -6.64 -9.33 -2.06
C ASN A 89 -7.52 -9.72 -3.26
N LEU A 90 -8.76 -9.21 -3.36
CA LEU A 90 -9.61 -9.43 -4.53
C LEU A 90 -8.96 -8.89 -5.82
N ILE A 91 -8.33 -7.71 -5.73
CA ILE A 91 -7.67 -7.07 -6.87
C ILE A 91 -6.47 -7.90 -7.31
N ILE A 92 -5.61 -8.31 -6.38
CA ILE A 92 -4.44 -9.14 -6.66
C ILE A 92 -4.84 -10.50 -7.23
N GLU A 93 -5.89 -11.14 -6.71
CA GLU A 93 -6.46 -12.38 -7.26
C GLU A 93 -6.88 -12.20 -8.74
N ASN A 94 -7.55 -11.07 -9.07
CA ASN A 94 -7.99 -10.80 -10.44
C ASN A 94 -6.84 -10.39 -11.37
N ILE A 95 -5.80 -9.71 -10.89
CA ILE A 95 -4.59 -9.46 -11.70
C ILE A 95 -3.92 -10.79 -12.05
N ASN A 96 -3.79 -11.70 -11.09
CA ASN A 96 -3.15 -12.99 -11.29
C ASN A 96 -4.01 -13.99 -12.09
N ASN A 97 -5.31 -14.04 -11.80
CA ASN A 97 -6.28 -14.95 -12.42
C ASN A 97 -7.58 -14.19 -12.67
N TYR A 98 -7.70 -13.55 -13.82
CA TYR A 98 -8.82 -12.69 -14.13
C TYR A 98 -10.16 -13.43 -14.21
N CYS A 99 -11.09 -13.03 -13.34
CA CYS A 99 -12.47 -13.53 -13.28
C CYS A 99 -13.52 -12.43 -13.50
N GLY A 100 -13.10 -11.17 -13.57
CA GLY A 100 -14.02 -10.02 -13.74
C GLY A 100 -14.83 -9.68 -12.48
N ASP A 101 -14.32 -10.04 -11.31
CA ASP A 101 -15.06 -10.01 -10.03
C ASP A 101 -14.88 -8.71 -9.23
N VAL A 102 -14.10 -7.74 -9.71
CA VAL A 102 -13.90 -6.45 -8.99
C VAL A 102 -15.11 -5.54 -9.26
N PRO A 103 -16.00 -5.33 -8.27
CA PRO A 103 -17.26 -4.62 -8.52
C PRO A 103 -17.12 -3.12 -8.24
N LEU A 104 -17.87 -2.29 -8.99
CA LEU A 104 -17.91 -0.82 -8.78
C LEU A 104 -18.41 -0.43 -7.38
N ARG A 105 -19.31 -1.23 -6.76
CA ARG A 105 -19.77 -0.98 -5.37
C ARG A 105 -18.65 -0.97 -4.33
N MET A 106 -17.46 -1.50 -4.64
CA MET A 106 -16.28 -1.41 -3.78
C MET A 106 -15.90 0.06 -3.53
N VAL A 107 -16.05 0.93 -4.54
CA VAL A 107 -15.72 2.37 -4.43
C VAL A 107 -16.47 3.06 -3.28
N PRO A 108 -17.81 3.14 -3.27
CA PRO A 108 -18.52 3.79 -2.17
C PRO A 108 -18.30 3.07 -0.84
N LEU A 109 -18.23 1.75 -0.81
CA LEU A 109 -18.07 1.00 0.44
C LEU A 109 -16.72 1.29 1.12
N VAL A 110 -15.62 1.25 0.37
CA VAL A 110 -14.30 1.50 0.94
C VAL A 110 -14.09 2.98 1.24
N PHE A 111 -14.66 3.88 0.42
CA PHE A 111 -14.64 5.31 0.65
C PHE A 111 -15.29 5.66 2.00
N PHE A 112 -16.58 5.36 2.15
CA PHE A 112 -17.32 5.65 3.38
C PHE A 112 -16.77 4.87 4.58
N GLY A 113 -16.41 3.61 4.41
CA GLY A 113 -15.84 2.81 5.47
C GLY A 113 -14.55 3.41 6.02
N THR A 114 -13.66 3.89 5.16
CA THR A 114 -12.40 4.51 5.57
C THR A 114 -12.62 5.89 6.20
N VAL A 115 -13.50 6.72 5.64
CA VAL A 115 -13.84 8.03 6.22
C VAL A 115 -14.43 7.86 7.62
N VAL A 116 -15.36 6.93 7.80
CA VAL A 116 -15.96 6.61 9.11
C VAL A 116 -14.90 6.11 10.11
N THR A 117 -13.99 5.23 9.67
CA THR A 117 -12.89 4.75 10.53
C THR A 117 -12.04 5.92 11.05
N HIS A 118 -11.66 6.85 10.18
CA HIS A 118 -10.83 8.00 10.55
C HIS A 118 -11.58 9.03 11.37
N PHE A 119 -12.85 9.27 11.05
CA PHE A 119 -13.72 10.20 11.79
C PHE A 119 -13.84 9.79 13.26
N PHE A 120 -14.04 8.51 13.54
CA PHE A 120 -14.15 8.00 14.90
C PHE A 120 -12.81 7.62 15.55
N GLY A 121 -11.68 7.71 14.84
CA GLY A 121 -10.34 7.52 15.42
C GLY A 121 -9.77 6.11 15.31
N GLY A 122 -10.29 5.26 14.44
CA GLY A 122 -9.63 3.98 14.13
C GLY A 122 -8.25 4.20 13.53
N SER A 123 -7.27 3.42 13.97
CA SER A 123 -5.88 3.50 13.49
C SER A 123 -5.74 2.77 12.16
N ALA A 124 -5.70 3.50 11.05
CA ALA A 124 -5.61 2.94 9.70
C ALA A 124 -4.96 3.92 8.73
N GLY A 125 -4.58 3.44 7.56
CA GLY A 125 -4.11 4.22 6.42
C GLY A 125 -5.24 4.51 5.41
N ARG A 126 -4.87 5.14 4.30
CA ARG A 126 -5.79 5.56 3.23
C ARG A 126 -5.47 4.94 1.86
N GLU A 127 -4.28 4.40 1.70
CA GLU A 127 -3.73 3.98 0.40
C GLU A 127 -4.39 2.71 -0.13
N GLY A 128 -4.64 1.74 0.75
CA GLY A 128 -5.41 0.55 0.36
C GLY A 128 -6.78 0.90 -0.19
N THR A 129 -7.39 1.98 0.34
CA THR A 129 -8.64 2.54 -0.18
C THR A 129 -8.45 3.12 -1.58
N GLY A 130 -7.36 3.89 -1.81
CA GLY A 130 -7.05 4.44 -3.13
C GLY A 130 -6.83 3.36 -4.18
N VAL A 131 -6.11 2.30 -3.83
CA VAL A 131 -5.88 1.13 -4.69
C VAL A 131 -7.21 0.44 -5.05
N GLN A 132 -8.11 0.25 -4.07
CA GLN A 132 -9.42 -0.36 -4.31
C GLN A 132 -10.32 0.52 -5.17
N ILE A 133 -10.34 1.83 -4.96
CA ILE A 133 -11.06 2.79 -5.79
C ILE A 133 -10.53 2.74 -7.22
N GLY A 134 -9.21 2.84 -7.38
CA GLY A 134 -8.56 2.85 -8.69
C GLY A 134 -8.82 1.58 -9.49
N ALA A 135 -8.63 0.41 -8.89
CA ALA A 135 -8.87 -0.87 -9.55
C ALA A 135 -10.35 -1.07 -9.92
N SER A 136 -11.29 -0.66 -9.04
CA SER A 136 -12.72 -0.80 -9.32
C SER A 136 -13.21 0.11 -10.46
N ILE A 137 -12.68 1.33 -10.54
CA ILE A 137 -12.95 2.25 -11.66
C ILE A 137 -12.38 1.68 -12.96
N ALA A 138 -11.10 1.23 -12.92
CA ALA A 138 -10.43 0.66 -14.08
C ALA A 138 -11.16 -0.58 -14.61
N GLU A 139 -11.57 -1.50 -13.73
CA GLU A 139 -12.37 -2.68 -14.10
C GLU A 139 -13.70 -2.30 -14.76
N THR A 140 -14.39 -1.30 -14.21
CA THR A 140 -15.67 -0.83 -14.75
C THR A 140 -15.49 -0.23 -16.14
N ILE A 141 -14.47 0.61 -16.35
CA ILE A 141 -14.14 1.18 -17.66
C ILE A 141 -13.74 0.08 -18.64
N GLY A 142 -12.93 -0.91 -18.21
CA GLY A 142 -12.53 -2.05 -19.02
C GLY A 142 -13.74 -2.87 -19.54
N LYS A 143 -14.73 -3.08 -18.67
CA LYS A 143 -15.99 -3.74 -19.05
C LYS A 143 -16.82 -2.92 -20.04
N LEU A 144 -16.91 -1.61 -19.84
CA LEU A 144 -17.59 -0.70 -20.78
C LEU A 144 -16.94 -0.70 -22.17
N LEU A 145 -15.59 -0.75 -22.20
CA LEU A 145 -14.81 -0.84 -23.44
C LEU A 145 -14.75 -2.26 -24.01
N LYS A 146 -15.38 -3.24 -23.35
CA LYS A 146 -15.40 -4.66 -23.76
C LYS A 146 -14.00 -5.24 -24.00
N LEU A 147 -13.06 -4.92 -23.13
CA LEU A 147 -11.69 -5.40 -23.23
C LEU A 147 -11.62 -6.92 -23.01
N ASN A 148 -10.65 -7.57 -23.65
CA ASN A 148 -10.36 -8.98 -23.41
C ASN A 148 -9.73 -9.21 -22.03
N LYS A 149 -9.57 -10.47 -21.62
CA LYS A 149 -9.06 -10.83 -20.29
C LYS A 149 -7.66 -10.29 -20.01
N GLU A 150 -6.76 -10.32 -20.98
CA GLU A 150 -5.37 -9.85 -20.79
C GLU A 150 -5.33 -8.32 -20.67
N ASP A 151 -6.04 -7.61 -21.53
CA ASP A 151 -6.19 -6.16 -21.43
C ASP A 151 -6.84 -5.74 -20.10
N SER A 152 -7.78 -6.54 -19.58
CA SER A 152 -8.43 -6.26 -18.28
C SER A 152 -7.49 -6.42 -17.10
N LYS A 153 -6.54 -7.36 -17.12
CA LYS A 153 -5.46 -7.45 -16.12
C LYS A 153 -4.58 -6.20 -16.15
N ILE A 154 -4.21 -5.76 -17.35
CA ILE A 154 -3.42 -4.54 -17.55
C ILE A 154 -4.18 -3.32 -17.00
N MET A 155 -5.49 -3.25 -17.23
CA MET A 155 -6.37 -2.20 -16.68
C MET A 155 -6.38 -2.19 -15.15
N LEU A 156 -6.48 -3.36 -14.51
CA LEU A 156 -6.44 -3.45 -13.05
C LEU A 156 -5.12 -2.94 -12.49
N MET A 157 -3.99 -3.33 -13.09
CA MET A 157 -2.67 -2.82 -12.69
C MET A 157 -2.56 -1.29 -12.86
N ALA A 158 -3.06 -0.75 -13.98
CA ALA A 158 -3.12 0.69 -14.18
C ALA A 158 -4.02 1.39 -13.16
N GLY A 159 -5.14 0.77 -12.77
CA GLY A 159 -6.01 1.27 -11.70
C GLY A 159 -5.33 1.29 -10.33
N VAL A 160 -4.60 0.23 -9.99
CA VAL A 160 -3.76 0.16 -8.77
C VAL A 160 -2.73 1.28 -8.78
N SER A 161 -2.01 1.44 -9.90
CA SER A 161 -0.98 2.47 -10.08
C SER A 161 -1.54 3.88 -9.92
N GLY A 162 -2.63 4.19 -10.62
CA GLY A 162 -3.29 5.50 -10.54
C GLY A 162 -3.84 5.81 -9.16
N GLY A 163 -4.46 4.82 -8.50
CA GLY A 163 -4.99 4.96 -7.15
C GLY A 163 -3.91 5.23 -6.11
N PHE A 164 -2.78 4.49 -6.18
CA PHE A 164 -1.63 4.69 -5.30
C PHE A 164 -0.98 6.07 -5.53
N SER A 165 -0.72 6.42 -6.79
CA SER A 165 -0.13 7.70 -7.20
C SER A 165 -0.96 8.89 -6.72
N ALA A 166 -2.27 8.86 -6.96
CA ALA A 166 -3.19 9.93 -6.60
C ALA A 166 -3.26 10.18 -5.08
N ILE A 167 -3.08 9.13 -4.25
CA ILE A 167 -3.07 9.23 -2.79
C ILE A 167 -1.77 9.85 -2.26
N PHE A 168 -0.62 9.52 -2.86
CA PHE A 168 0.69 9.92 -2.33
C PHE A 168 1.31 11.12 -3.06
N GLY A 169 0.89 11.41 -4.27
CA GLY A 169 1.56 12.40 -5.11
C GLY A 169 2.86 11.90 -5.72
N THR A 170 3.01 10.59 -5.89
CA THR A 170 4.24 9.93 -6.36
C THR A 170 3.96 9.06 -7.60
N PRO A 171 3.92 9.70 -8.80
CA PRO A 171 3.50 9.02 -10.04
C PRO A 171 4.44 7.90 -10.49
N LEU A 172 5.75 8.01 -10.28
CA LEU A 172 6.68 6.96 -10.66
C LEU A 172 6.57 5.77 -9.71
N ALA A 173 6.54 6.01 -8.40
CA ALA A 173 6.36 4.95 -7.42
C ALA A 173 5.01 4.23 -7.60
N GLY A 174 3.94 4.98 -7.84
CA GLY A 174 2.62 4.40 -8.13
C GLY A 174 2.63 3.53 -9.37
N THR A 175 3.30 3.97 -10.45
CA THR A 175 3.50 3.17 -11.66
C THR A 175 4.14 1.83 -11.33
N ILE A 176 5.31 1.86 -10.68
CA ILE A 176 6.07 0.66 -10.36
C ILE A 176 5.32 -0.23 -9.36
N PHE A 177 4.62 0.35 -8.38
CA PHE A 177 3.84 -0.40 -7.40
C PHE A 177 2.78 -1.29 -8.06
N GLY A 178 2.01 -0.77 -9.03
CA GLY A 178 1.02 -1.58 -9.75
C GLY A 178 1.62 -2.72 -10.57
N LEU A 179 2.86 -2.56 -11.05
CA LEU A 179 3.58 -3.61 -11.80
C LEU A 179 4.18 -4.69 -10.88
N GLU A 180 4.56 -4.32 -9.65
CA GLU A 180 5.33 -5.16 -8.73
C GLU A 180 4.47 -5.89 -7.70
N VAL A 181 3.34 -5.30 -7.27
CA VAL A 181 2.59 -5.75 -6.10
C VAL A 181 1.89 -7.09 -6.25
N SER A 182 1.61 -7.54 -7.45
CA SER A 182 0.79 -8.75 -7.67
C SER A 182 1.55 -10.06 -7.50
N VAL A 183 2.85 -10.07 -7.82
CA VAL A 183 3.71 -11.27 -7.82
C VAL A 183 5.05 -10.96 -7.18
N LEU A 184 5.34 -11.59 -6.04
CA LEU A 184 6.60 -11.45 -5.34
C LEU A 184 7.79 -11.85 -6.25
N GLY A 185 8.73 -10.93 -6.42
CA GLY A 185 9.95 -11.14 -7.20
C GLY A 185 9.78 -11.04 -8.72
N LYS A 186 8.64 -10.53 -9.22
CA LYS A 186 8.40 -10.28 -10.65
C LYS A 186 7.72 -8.95 -10.88
N MET A 187 7.94 -8.37 -12.07
CA MET A 187 7.27 -7.15 -12.55
C MET A 187 6.55 -7.41 -13.87
N SER A 188 5.39 -6.83 -14.03
CA SER A 188 4.51 -6.95 -15.20
C SER A 188 4.70 -5.77 -16.15
N TYR A 189 5.73 -5.81 -17.01
CA TYR A 189 6.08 -4.71 -17.90
C TYR A 189 5.04 -4.40 -18.97
N GLU A 190 4.14 -5.34 -19.29
CA GLU A 190 3.03 -5.15 -20.21
C GLU A 190 2.07 -4.04 -19.78
N ALA A 191 1.99 -3.77 -18.47
CA ALA A 191 1.16 -2.70 -17.93
C ALA A 191 1.90 -1.35 -17.77
N LEU A 192 3.19 -1.25 -18.16
CA LEU A 192 4.02 -0.06 -17.90
C LEU A 192 3.38 1.22 -18.44
N ILE A 193 2.99 1.23 -19.70
CA ILE A 193 2.43 2.43 -20.36
C ILE A 193 1.11 2.87 -19.74
N PRO A 194 0.07 2.02 -19.63
CA PRO A 194 -1.19 2.44 -19.03
C PRO A 194 -1.05 2.81 -17.54
N SER A 195 -0.20 2.13 -16.78
CA SER A 195 0.10 2.46 -15.38
C SER A 195 0.74 3.83 -15.24
N PHE A 196 1.70 4.15 -16.09
CA PHE A 196 2.38 5.44 -16.09
C PHE A 196 1.41 6.59 -16.38
N PHE A 197 0.59 6.47 -17.43
CA PHE A 197 -0.36 7.54 -17.76
C PHE A 197 -1.49 7.65 -16.72
N ALA A 198 -1.98 6.54 -16.17
CA ALA A 198 -2.97 6.57 -15.10
C ALA A 198 -2.39 7.25 -13.83
N SER A 199 -1.13 6.99 -13.51
CA SER A 199 -0.45 7.57 -12.36
C SER A 199 -0.21 9.09 -12.51
N ILE A 200 0.36 9.52 -13.63
CA ILE A 200 0.65 10.95 -13.86
C ILE A 200 -0.64 11.75 -13.94
N VAL A 201 -1.58 11.31 -14.78
CA VAL A 201 -2.84 12.04 -14.98
C VAL A 201 -3.66 12.07 -13.71
N GLY A 202 -3.75 10.94 -12.96
CA GLY A 202 -4.45 10.88 -11.69
C GLY A 202 -3.88 11.84 -10.66
N ASN A 203 -2.55 11.90 -10.55
CA ASN A 203 -1.86 12.83 -9.67
C ASN A 203 -2.10 14.31 -10.05
N GLU A 204 -1.99 14.65 -11.34
CA GLU A 204 -2.23 16.02 -11.79
C GLU A 204 -3.69 16.46 -11.59
N VAL A 205 -4.65 15.57 -11.77
CA VAL A 205 -6.07 15.87 -11.45
C VAL A 205 -6.25 16.16 -9.96
N VAL A 206 -5.63 15.36 -9.08
CA VAL A 206 -5.70 15.59 -7.61
C VAL A 206 -5.10 16.93 -7.23
N LYS A 207 -3.94 17.28 -7.77
CA LYS A 207 -3.29 18.59 -7.55
C LYS A 207 -4.15 19.76 -8.04
N ASN A 208 -4.69 19.65 -9.26
CA ASN A 208 -5.54 20.70 -9.85
C ASN A 208 -6.85 20.88 -9.08
N LEU A 209 -7.33 19.84 -8.35
CA LEU A 209 -8.46 19.93 -7.46
C LEU A 209 -8.10 20.45 -6.06
N GLY A 210 -6.87 20.98 -5.88
CA GLY A 210 -6.43 21.67 -4.66
C GLY A 210 -6.07 20.75 -3.50
N VAL A 211 -5.64 19.52 -3.77
CA VAL A 211 -5.09 18.63 -2.74
C VAL A 211 -3.58 18.69 -2.79
N HIS A 212 -2.96 18.95 -1.64
CA HIS A 212 -1.50 19.00 -1.48
C HIS A 212 -1.01 17.79 -0.70
N HIS A 213 0.12 17.23 -1.15
CA HIS A 213 0.77 16.12 -0.48
C HIS A 213 1.87 16.62 0.44
N SER A 214 2.07 15.94 1.57
CA SER A 214 3.12 16.28 2.53
C SER A 214 4.51 15.91 1.99
N HIS A 215 5.47 16.81 2.14
CA HIS A 215 6.87 16.58 1.83
C HIS A 215 7.69 16.58 3.12
N TYR A 216 8.63 15.66 3.24
CA TYR A 216 9.51 15.54 4.39
C TYR A 216 10.95 15.82 3.96
N LYS A 217 11.63 16.71 4.66
CA LYS A 217 13.04 17.02 4.39
C LYS A 217 13.95 16.02 5.09
N VAL A 218 14.90 15.48 4.36
CA VAL A 218 15.96 14.62 4.90
C VAL A 218 17.21 15.44 5.01
N LEU A 219 17.72 15.59 6.24
CA LEU A 219 18.92 16.33 6.57
C LEU A 219 20.03 15.38 7.03
N GLY A 220 21.27 15.76 6.78
CA GLY A 220 22.43 15.04 7.31
C GLY A 220 22.59 13.64 6.72
N VAL A 221 22.39 13.51 5.39
CA VAL A 221 22.76 12.28 4.68
C VAL A 221 24.29 12.13 4.76
N PRO A 222 24.82 11.05 5.38
CA PRO A 222 26.25 10.90 5.55
C PRO A 222 26.95 10.49 4.24
N ASP A 223 28.25 10.80 4.15
CA ASP A 223 29.10 10.24 3.10
C ASP A 223 29.24 8.73 3.23
N ILE A 224 29.44 8.07 2.08
CA ILE A 224 29.54 6.61 2.03
C ILE A 224 30.84 6.14 2.70
N SER A 225 30.70 5.33 3.75
CA SER A 225 31.81 4.67 4.43
C SER A 225 31.41 3.27 4.90
N ALA A 226 32.37 2.39 5.16
CA ALA A 226 32.11 1.02 5.62
C ALA A 226 31.30 1.01 6.93
N LEU A 227 31.56 1.94 7.84
CA LEU A 227 30.84 2.06 9.11
C LEU A 227 29.39 2.50 8.90
N ILE A 228 29.13 3.46 8.01
CA ILE A 228 27.78 3.92 7.69
C ILE A 228 27.00 2.81 7.01
N ILE A 229 27.62 2.11 6.04
CA ILE A 229 27.00 0.94 5.39
C ILE A 229 26.58 -0.11 6.43
N LEU A 230 27.46 -0.45 7.39
CA LEU A 230 27.14 -1.41 8.46
C LEU A 230 25.95 -0.93 9.32
N LYS A 231 25.92 0.33 9.71
CA LYS A 231 24.81 0.92 10.47
C LYS A 231 23.48 0.86 9.69
N VAL A 232 23.52 1.14 8.40
CA VAL A 232 22.33 1.06 7.51
C VAL A 232 21.87 -0.39 7.35
N ILE A 233 22.78 -1.37 7.20
CA ILE A 233 22.45 -2.80 7.16
C ILE A 233 21.71 -3.22 8.43
N ILE A 234 22.24 -2.88 9.61
CA ILE A 234 21.60 -3.20 10.91
C ILE A 234 20.20 -2.59 10.98
N SER A 235 20.07 -1.31 10.61
CA SER A 235 18.76 -0.64 10.59
C SER A 235 17.79 -1.32 9.65
N ALA A 236 18.22 -1.67 8.45
CA ALA A 236 17.41 -2.31 7.43
C ALA A 236 16.93 -3.73 7.85
N ILE A 237 17.74 -4.47 8.58
CA ILE A 237 17.33 -5.75 9.21
C ILE A 237 16.20 -5.48 10.22
N CYS A 238 16.34 -4.48 11.09
CA CYS A 238 15.29 -4.10 12.05
C CYS A 238 14.00 -3.69 11.33
N PHE A 239 14.08 -2.96 10.21
CA PHE A 239 12.92 -2.59 9.40
C PHE A 239 12.23 -3.82 8.79
N GLY A 240 13.00 -4.79 8.28
CA GLY A 240 12.48 -6.05 7.76
C GLY A 240 11.75 -6.87 8.83
N LEU A 241 12.32 -6.96 10.04
CA LEU A 241 11.70 -7.64 11.18
C LEU A 241 10.44 -6.92 11.65
N ALA A 242 10.42 -5.59 11.67
CA ALA A 242 9.24 -4.79 12.04
C ALA A 242 8.11 -4.97 11.01
N SER A 243 8.42 -5.03 9.71
CA SER A 243 7.44 -5.29 8.65
C SER A 243 6.82 -6.68 8.76
N ARG A 244 7.64 -7.69 9.06
CA ARG A 244 7.19 -9.05 9.35
C ARG A 244 6.26 -9.09 10.56
N LEU A 245 6.68 -8.49 11.68
CA LEU A 245 5.91 -8.43 12.91
C LEU A 245 4.54 -7.78 12.69
N PHE A 246 4.48 -6.66 11.94
CA PHE A 246 3.23 -5.99 11.61
C PHE A 246 2.30 -6.89 10.81
N SER A 247 2.80 -7.54 9.76
CA SER A 247 2.01 -8.42 8.89
C SER A 247 1.46 -9.63 9.67
N GLU A 248 2.33 -10.34 10.40
CA GLU A 248 1.95 -11.50 11.20
C GLU A 248 0.95 -11.13 12.30
N LEU A 249 1.17 -10.03 13.02
CA LEU A 249 0.29 -9.60 14.11
C LEU A 249 -1.09 -9.17 13.58
N THR A 250 -1.13 -8.44 12.47
CA THR A 250 -2.39 -8.03 11.83
C THR A 250 -3.20 -9.25 11.39
N HIS A 251 -2.57 -10.24 10.74
CA HIS A 251 -3.23 -11.48 10.37
C HIS A 251 -3.67 -12.31 11.58
N LYS A 252 -2.84 -12.37 12.62
CA LYS A 252 -3.18 -13.06 13.88
C LYS A 252 -4.41 -12.45 14.55
N PHE A 253 -4.47 -11.11 14.68
CA PHE A 253 -5.65 -10.45 15.23
C PHE A 253 -6.89 -10.67 14.35
N LYS A 254 -6.75 -10.58 13.02
CA LYS A 254 -7.85 -10.89 12.10
C LYS A 254 -8.39 -12.30 12.30
N LYS A 255 -7.53 -13.30 12.49
CA LYS A 255 -7.90 -14.69 12.78
C LYS A 255 -8.56 -14.82 14.16
N ILE A 256 -7.99 -14.23 15.21
CA ILE A 256 -8.54 -14.25 16.56
C ILE A 256 -9.95 -13.65 16.59
N PHE A 257 -10.11 -12.45 16.06
CA PHE A 257 -11.41 -11.77 16.01
C PHE A 257 -12.45 -12.56 15.19
N SER A 258 -12.05 -13.13 14.05
CA SER A 258 -12.95 -13.90 13.19
C SER A 258 -13.36 -15.25 13.80
N ASN A 259 -12.48 -15.88 14.57
CA ASN A 259 -12.78 -17.12 15.27
C ASN A 259 -13.69 -16.88 16.49
N LYS A 260 -13.46 -15.76 17.21
CA LYS A 260 -14.19 -15.46 18.44
C LYS A 260 -15.56 -14.84 18.19
N PHE A 261 -15.72 -14.08 17.10
CA PHE A 261 -16.95 -13.36 16.78
C PHE A 261 -17.48 -13.73 15.39
N LYS A 262 -18.55 -14.52 15.33
CA LYS A 262 -19.23 -14.87 14.07
C LYS A 262 -19.94 -13.66 13.45
N ASN A 263 -20.49 -12.77 14.30
CA ASN A 263 -21.13 -11.54 13.86
C ASN A 263 -20.07 -10.46 13.57
N THR A 264 -19.99 -10.01 12.32
CA THR A 264 -19.00 -9.02 11.85
C THR A 264 -19.17 -7.66 12.53
N SER A 265 -20.41 -7.22 12.80
CA SER A 265 -20.68 -5.96 13.48
C SER A 265 -20.25 -5.98 14.94
N LEU A 266 -20.53 -7.10 15.64
CA LEU A 266 -20.08 -7.29 17.03
C LEU A 266 -18.54 -7.34 17.11
N LYS A 267 -17.91 -7.99 16.13
CA LYS A 267 -16.44 -8.03 16.00
C LYS A 267 -15.85 -6.64 15.99
N SER A 268 -16.34 -5.76 15.12
CA SER A 268 -15.84 -4.38 15.00
C SER A 268 -16.22 -3.52 16.20
N PHE A 269 -17.40 -3.75 16.79
CA PHE A 269 -17.78 -3.06 18.02
C PHE A 269 -16.78 -3.34 19.15
N VAL A 270 -16.48 -4.61 19.42
CA VAL A 270 -15.51 -5.00 20.46
C VAL A 270 -14.11 -4.47 20.14
N GLY A 271 -13.69 -4.52 18.87
CA GLY A 271 -12.42 -3.94 18.45
C GLY A 271 -12.32 -2.44 18.74
N GLY A 272 -13.39 -1.68 18.50
CA GLY A 272 -13.47 -0.25 18.85
C GLY A 272 -13.36 0.01 20.34
N CYS A 273 -14.03 -0.80 21.18
CA CYS A 273 -13.89 -0.73 22.63
C CYS A 273 -12.43 -0.98 23.08
N ILE A 274 -11.74 -1.95 22.46
CA ILE A 274 -10.34 -2.26 22.77
C ILE A 274 -9.44 -1.07 22.38
N VAL A 275 -9.65 -0.45 21.21
CA VAL A 275 -8.89 0.73 20.79
C VAL A 275 -9.08 1.89 21.77
N ILE A 276 -10.31 2.16 22.23
CA ILE A 276 -10.60 3.18 23.25
C ILE A 276 -9.87 2.86 24.55
N LEU A 277 -9.96 1.61 25.01
CA LEU A 277 -9.26 1.16 26.22
C LEU A 277 -7.75 1.41 26.13
N LEU A 278 -7.14 1.08 25.00
CA LEU A 278 -5.71 1.31 24.77
C LEU A 278 -5.34 2.79 24.79
N VAL A 279 -6.19 3.68 24.25
CA VAL A 279 -5.98 5.12 24.30
C VAL A 279 -5.88 5.61 25.76
N TYR A 280 -6.75 5.11 26.61
CA TYR A 280 -6.77 5.49 28.04
C TYR A 280 -5.62 4.84 28.85
N LEU A 281 -5.28 3.59 28.55
CA LEU A 281 -4.17 2.89 29.21
C LEU A 281 -2.82 3.54 28.88
N ILE A 282 -2.63 3.96 27.64
CA ILE A 282 -1.37 4.60 27.19
C ILE A 282 -1.38 6.11 27.46
N GLY A 283 -2.56 6.71 27.67
CA GLY A 283 -2.70 8.15 27.89
C GLY A 283 -2.41 8.99 26.63
N SER A 284 -2.46 8.41 25.43
CA SER A 284 -2.09 9.10 24.18
C SER A 284 -3.01 8.76 23.02
N ARG A 285 -3.29 9.78 22.20
CA ARG A 285 -4.12 9.68 20.97
C ARG A 285 -3.31 9.73 19.69
N LYS A 286 -1.98 9.84 19.76
CA LYS A 286 -1.09 10.02 18.61
C LYS A 286 -1.09 8.84 17.63
N TYR A 287 -1.55 7.66 18.05
CA TYR A 287 -1.66 6.46 17.21
C TYR A 287 -2.98 6.34 16.45
N LEU A 288 -3.95 7.24 16.70
CA LEU A 288 -5.25 7.23 16.04
C LEU A 288 -5.20 7.82 14.62
N GLY A 289 -6.08 7.31 13.74
CA GLY A 289 -6.16 7.74 12.35
C GLY A 289 -4.87 7.49 11.59
N LEU A 290 -4.48 8.43 10.74
CA LEU A 290 -3.25 8.36 9.92
C LEU A 290 -1.97 8.55 10.74
N SER A 291 -2.04 9.28 11.86
CA SER A 291 -0.86 9.67 12.68
C SER A 291 0.18 10.52 11.92
N LEU A 292 -0.27 11.40 11.01
CA LEU A 292 0.62 12.28 10.24
C LEU A 292 1.46 13.23 11.13
N PRO A 293 0.93 13.79 12.25
CA PRO A 293 1.76 14.56 13.18
C PRO A 293 2.94 13.74 13.73
N LEU A 294 2.71 12.49 14.15
CA LEU A 294 3.76 11.60 14.64
C LEU A 294 4.78 11.26 13.53
N LEU A 295 4.30 11.08 12.29
CA LEU A 295 5.17 10.90 11.14
C LEU A 295 6.07 12.12 10.91
N SER A 296 5.51 13.34 10.96
CA SER A 296 6.27 14.58 10.82
C SER A 296 7.27 14.76 11.96
N GLU A 297 6.89 14.43 13.19
CA GLU A 297 7.77 14.49 14.36
C GLU A 297 8.99 13.56 14.21
N ALA A 298 8.80 12.37 13.62
CA ALA A 298 9.90 11.45 13.36
C ALA A 298 10.98 11.99 12.41
N PHE A 299 10.65 12.97 11.55
CA PHE A 299 11.61 13.65 10.67
C PHE A 299 12.24 14.91 11.32
N ASN A 300 11.51 15.60 12.18
CA ASN A 300 11.90 16.93 12.68
C ASN A 300 12.36 16.94 14.14
N GLY A 301 12.12 15.86 14.89
CA GLY A 301 12.38 15.81 16.31
C GLY A 301 12.77 14.42 16.80
N HIS A 302 12.56 14.19 18.09
CA HIS A 302 12.74 12.89 18.74
C HIS A 302 11.37 12.34 19.16
N VAL A 303 11.07 11.13 18.72
CA VAL A 303 9.87 10.40 19.13
C VAL A 303 10.19 9.48 20.32
N SER A 304 9.14 9.03 21.01
CA SER A 304 9.31 8.00 22.04
C SER A 304 9.83 6.69 21.44
N PRO A 305 10.79 6.00 22.09
CA PRO A 305 11.38 4.76 21.57
C PRO A 305 10.39 3.66 21.22
N PHE A 306 9.21 3.68 21.83
CA PHE A 306 8.17 2.66 21.63
C PHE A 306 7.01 3.12 20.70
N ASP A 307 7.12 4.28 20.05
CA ASP A 307 6.06 4.81 19.20
C ASP A 307 5.76 3.91 18.01
N PHE A 308 6.77 3.25 17.45
CA PHE A 308 6.58 2.28 16.39
C PHE A 308 5.72 1.08 16.84
N LEU A 309 5.90 0.57 18.07
CA LEU A 309 5.08 -0.50 18.63
C LEU A 309 3.66 -0.03 18.94
N GLY A 310 3.50 1.18 19.46
CA GLY A 310 2.20 1.79 19.69
C GLY A 310 1.39 1.83 18.39
N LYS A 311 1.94 2.40 17.33
CA LYS A 311 1.26 2.46 16.02
C LYS A 311 0.97 1.07 15.47
N LEU A 312 1.92 0.14 15.58
CA LEU A 312 1.79 -1.25 15.13
C LEU A 312 0.61 -1.94 15.82
N ILE A 313 0.50 -1.88 17.14
CA ILE A 313 -0.55 -2.53 17.93
C ILE A 313 -1.93 -1.92 17.62
N PHE A 314 -2.05 -0.59 17.64
CA PHE A 314 -3.32 0.10 17.36
C PHE A 314 -3.86 -0.24 15.98
N THR A 315 -2.99 -0.24 14.97
CA THR A 315 -3.39 -0.54 13.59
C THR A 315 -3.75 -2.01 13.42
N SER A 316 -2.94 -2.92 13.96
CA SER A 316 -3.22 -4.37 13.87
C SER A 316 -4.55 -4.75 14.52
N ILE A 317 -4.91 -4.15 15.66
CA ILE A 317 -6.20 -4.36 16.32
C ILE A 317 -7.33 -3.76 15.50
N THR A 318 -7.19 -2.50 15.03
CA THR A 318 -8.21 -1.81 14.25
C THR A 318 -8.56 -2.60 12.98
N LEU A 319 -7.55 -2.94 12.17
CA LEU A 319 -7.75 -3.68 10.91
C LEU A 319 -8.15 -5.14 11.16
N GLY A 320 -7.58 -5.78 12.18
CA GLY A 320 -7.94 -7.13 12.60
C GLY A 320 -9.40 -7.26 13.02
N ALA A 321 -9.94 -6.23 13.67
CA ALA A 321 -11.35 -6.15 14.07
C ALA A 321 -12.31 -5.87 12.90
N GLY A 322 -11.79 -5.57 11.68
CA GLY A 322 -12.58 -5.42 10.46
C GLY A 322 -12.95 -3.98 10.11
N TYR A 323 -12.31 -2.99 10.72
CA TYR A 323 -12.40 -1.61 10.28
C TYR A 323 -11.81 -1.45 8.89
N GLN A 324 -12.37 -0.53 8.10
CA GLN A 324 -11.89 -0.23 6.76
C GLN A 324 -10.79 0.82 6.79
N GLY A 325 -9.79 0.64 5.93
CA GLY A 325 -8.65 1.53 5.78
C GLY A 325 -7.45 0.78 5.22
N GLY A 326 -6.36 1.52 4.94
CA GLY A 326 -5.11 0.95 4.42
C GLY A 326 -4.12 0.58 5.53
N GLU A 327 -3.10 -0.16 5.13
CA GLU A 327 -1.98 -0.58 5.99
C GLU A 327 -0.73 0.29 5.75
N VAL A 328 -0.65 1.00 4.62
CA VAL A 328 0.61 1.62 4.14
C VAL A 328 1.02 2.86 4.95
N THR A 329 0.14 3.86 5.17
CA THR A 329 0.50 4.99 6.06
C THR A 329 0.91 4.52 7.47
N PRO A 330 0.23 3.57 8.11
CA PRO A 330 0.74 2.97 9.35
C PRO A 330 2.14 2.39 9.24
N LEU A 331 2.48 1.70 8.13
CA LEU A 331 3.84 1.19 7.89
C LEU A 331 4.86 2.32 7.79
N PHE A 332 4.49 3.45 7.17
CA PHE A 332 5.35 4.64 7.11
C PHE A 332 5.61 5.20 8.51
N VAL A 333 4.58 5.32 9.33
CA VAL A 333 4.73 5.79 10.73
C VAL A 333 5.59 4.83 11.53
N ILE A 334 5.34 3.51 11.43
CA ILE A 334 6.12 2.48 12.12
C ILE A 334 7.58 2.55 11.68
N GLY A 335 7.83 2.61 10.38
CA GLY A 335 9.18 2.67 9.83
C GLY A 335 9.94 3.93 10.24
N SER A 336 9.30 5.10 10.08
CA SER A 336 9.93 6.39 10.42
C SER A 336 10.21 6.53 11.93
N THR A 337 9.27 6.12 12.78
CA THR A 337 9.47 6.18 14.23
C THR A 337 10.52 5.17 14.72
N LEU A 338 10.58 3.97 14.13
CA LEU A 338 11.65 3.01 14.41
C LEU A 338 13.00 3.54 13.93
N GLY A 339 13.06 4.15 12.73
CA GLY A 339 14.27 4.79 12.20
C GLY A 339 14.76 5.91 13.10
N ASN A 340 13.85 6.78 13.55
CA ASN A 340 14.16 7.84 14.50
C ASN A 340 14.70 7.27 15.83
N THR A 341 14.08 6.22 16.37
CA THR A 341 14.58 5.54 17.59
C THR A 341 16.00 4.98 17.40
N LEU A 342 16.27 4.34 16.26
CA LEU A 342 17.60 3.81 15.95
C LEU A 342 18.63 4.92 15.73
N SER A 343 18.22 6.14 15.38
CA SER A 343 19.14 7.26 15.14
C SER A 343 19.98 7.63 16.37
N GLY A 344 19.36 7.62 17.54
CA GLY A 344 20.05 7.87 18.81
C GLY A 344 21.07 6.78 19.16
N ILE A 345 20.73 5.51 18.88
CA ILE A 345 21.63 4.36 19.16
C ILE A 345 22.81 4.34 18.19
N LEU A 346 22.56 4.67 16.93
CA LEU A 346 23.55 4.57 15.85
C LEU A 346 24.32 5.88 15.62
N ASN A 347 23.97 6.96 16.31
CA ASN A 347 24.52 8.30 16.09
C ASN A 347 24.46 8.70 14.61
N LEU A 348 23.25 8.69 14.05
CA LEU A 348 22.93 9.14 12.69
C LEU A 348 21.78 10.15 12.75
N SER A 349 21.61 10.93 11.67
CA SER A 349 20.51 11.90 11.58
C SER A 349 19.16 11.22 11.76
N PRO A 350 18.24 11.73 12.63
CA PRO A 350 16.89 11.20 12.79
C PRO A 350 16.11 11.19 11.47
N SER A 351 16.12 12.30 10.70
CA SER A 351 15.42 12.38 9.43
C SER A 351 15.97 11.41 8.39
N PHE A 352 17.28 11.17 8.38
CA PHE A 352 17.91 10.18 7.51
C PHE A 352 17.43 8.77 7.83
N LEU A 353 17.53 8.31 9.08
CA LEU A 353 17.05 6.96 9.44
C LEU A 353 15.53 6.84 9.39
N ALA A 354 14.77 7.90 9.66
CA ALA A 354 13.31 7.92 9.47
C ALA A 354 12.92 7.69 8.01
N SER A 355 13.66 8.30 7.06
CA SER A 355 13.41 8.10 5.63
C SER A 355 13.70 6.67 5.18
N LEU A 356 14.81 6.08 5.65
CA LEU A 356 15.16 4.68 5.38
C LEU A 356 14.14 3.71 6.01
N GLY A 357 13.68 4.01 7.22
CA GLY A 357 12.68 3.22 7.92
C GLY A 357 11.33 3.23 7.20
N LEU A 358 10.89 4.41 6.71
CA LEU A 358 9.65 4.56 5.95
C LEU A 358 9.61 3.60 4.77
N VAL A 359 10.61 3.68 3.88
CA VAL A 359 10.64 2.85 2.68
C VAL A 359 11.00 1.39 2.98
N GLY A 360 11.86 1.15 3.96
CA GLY A 360 12.29 -0.20 4.35
C GLY A 360 11.13 -1.04 4.90
N VAL A 361 10.38 -0.51 5.87
CA VAL A 361 9.23 -1.22 6.45
C VAL A 361 8.13 -1.42 5.39
N PHE A 362 7.91 -0.45 4.53
CA PHE A 362 6.96 -0.58 3.43
C PHE A 362 7.40 -1.66 2.42
N ALA A 363 8.67 -1.65 1.99
CA ALA A 363 9.23 -2.64 1.07
C ALA A 363 9.08 -4.09 1.58
N GLY A 364 9.37 -4.28 2.87
CA GLY A 364 9.27 -5.60 3.50
C GLY A 364 7.84 -6.09 3.65
N ALA A 365 6.90 -5.21 4.02
CA ALA A 365 5.51 -5.58 4.27
C ALA A 365 4.69 -5.78 2.97
N THR A 366 5.00 -5.04 1.91
CA THR A 366 4.31 -5.15 0.62
C THR A 366 4.98 -6.08 -0.37
N ASN A 367 6.24 -6.48 -0.11
CA ASN A 367 7.09 -7.21 -1.04
C ASN A 367 7.33 -6.46 -2.36
N THR A 368 7.46 -5.13 -2.30
CA THR A 368 7.67 -4.25 -3.46
C THR A 368 8.92 -3.37 -3.26
N PRO A 369 10.14 -3.95 -3.26
CA PRO A 369 11.36 -3.20 -2.95
C PRO A 369 11.67 -2.10 -3.97
N ILE A 370 11.37 -2.31 -5.26
CA ILE A 370 11.67 -1.31 -6.30
C ILE A 370 10.68 -0.15 -6.23
N ALA A 371 9.39 -0.42 -6.08
CA ALA A 371 8.39 0.64 -5.90
C ALA A 371 8.68 1.47 -4.64
N SER A 372 9.11 0.82 -3.55
CA SER A 372 9.46 1.50 -2.29
C SER A 372 10.72 2.36 -2.43
N PHE A 373 11.73 1.90 -3.16
CA PHE A 373 12.92 2.69 -3.48
C PHE A 373 12.57 3.93 -4.31
N VAL A 374 11.76 3.76 -5.37
CA VAL A 374 11.32 4.87 -6.21
C VAL A 374 10.47 5.86 -5.40
N LEU A 375 9.61 5.36 -4.49
CA LEU A 375 8.87 6.18 -3.55
C LEU A 375 9.80 7.06 -2.70
N GLY A 376 10.89 6.47 -2.18
CA GLY A 376 11.89 7.20 -1.42
C GLY A 376 12.56 8.31 -2.24
N ILE A 377 12.86 8.05 -3.52
CA ILE A 377 13.42 9.07 -4.43
C ILE A 377 12.42 10.21 -4.67
N GLU A 378 11.15 9.90 -4.92
CA GLU A 378 10.12 10.94 -5.16
C GLU A 378 9.80 11.76 -3.90
N MET A 379 9.84 11.15 -2.71
CA MET A 379 9.53 11.84 -1.46
C MET A 379 10.70 12.62 -0.87
N PHE A 380 11.93 12.10 -1.00
CA PHE A 380 13.10 12.61 -0.26
C PHE A 380 14.22 13.12 -1.17
N GLY A 381 14.12 12.90 -2.48
CA GLY A 381 15.16 13.25 -3.45
C GLY A 381 16.25 12.18 -3.59
N VAL A 382 17.19 12.45 -4.50
CA VAL A 382 18.22 11.45 -4.91
C VAL A 382 19.42 11.37 -3.97
N GLY A 383 19.60 12.33 -3.06
CA GLY A 383 20.80 12.42 -2.22
C GLY A 383 21.09 11.19 -1.37
N GLY A 384 20.06 10.49 -0.92
CA GLY A 384 20.17 9.25 -0.14
C GLY A 384 19.96 7.96 -0.93
N ALA A 385 19.95 8.01 -2.28
CA ALA A 385 19.54 6.90 -3.13
C ALA A 385 20.25 5.55 -2.84
N PRO A 386 21.58 5.45 -2.67
CA PRO A 386 22.23 4.19 -2.35
C PRO A 386 21.71 3.58 -1.04
N TYR A 387 21.48 4.40 -0.04
CA TYR A 387 21.00 3.97 1.27
C TYR A 387 19.51 3.57 1.24
N LEU A 388 18.69 4.30 0.50
CA LEU A 388 17.28 3.96 0.27
C LEU A 388 17.15 2.60 -0.41
N PHE A 389 17.98 2.35 -1.45
CA PHE A 389 18.02 1.06 -2.13
C PHE A 389 18.42 -0.07 -1.18
N MET A 390 19.51 0.12 -0.40
CA MET A 390 19.96 -0.86 0.59
C MET A 390 18.88 -1.15 1.63
N ALA A 391 18.23 -0.12 2.16
CA ALA A 391 17.15 -0.27 3.14
C ALA A 391 15.99 -1.10 2.58
N CYS A 392 15.54 -0.82 1.36
CA CYS A 392 14.48 -1.56 0.69
C CYS A 392 14.87 -3.01 0.41
N ALA A 393 16.05 -3.25 -0.19
CA ALA A 393 16.51 -4.57 -0.58
C ALA A 393 16.74 -5.49 0.63
N ILE A 394 17.41 -5.00 1.67
CA ILE A 394 17.70 -5.77 2.88
C ILE A 394 16.42 -6.04 3.67
N SER A 395 15.58 -5.02 3.87
CA SER A 395 14.31 -5.17 4.56
C SER A 395 13.39 -6.18 3.85
N TYR A 396 13.33 -6.15 2.51
CA TYR A 396 12.60 -7.12 1.71
C TYR A 396 13.07 -8.57 1.98
N ILE A 397 14.38 -8.81 2.10
CA ILE A 397 14.91 -10.14 2.42
C ILE A 397 14.51 -10.55 3.85
N PHE A 398 14.76 -9.68 4.84
CA PHE A 398 14.54 -9.99 6.25
C PHE A 398 13.07 -9.99 6.69
N SER A 399 12.15 -9.49 5.87
CA SER A 399 10.71 -9.69 6.10
C SER A 399 10.26 -11.13 5.84
N GLY A 400 11.09 -11.96 5.22
CA GLY A 400 10.75 -13.35 4.88
C GLY A 400 9.63 -13.43 3.84
N HIS A 401 8.98 -14.60 3.74
CA HIS A 401 7.84 -14.82 2.84
C HIS A 401 6.51 -14.48 3.53
N THR A 402 6.46 -13.29 4.14
CA THR A 402 5.25 -12.71 4.75
C THR A 402 4.90 -11.40 4.07
N GLY A 403 3.69 -10.89 4.29
CA GLY A 403 3.27 -9.60 3.76
C GLY A 403 1.82 -9.29 4.09
N ILE A 404 1.44 -8.05 3.87
CA ILE A 404 0.07 -7.59 4.11
C ILE A 404 -0.93 -8.10 3.05
N TYR A 405 -0.46 -8.47 1.87
CA TYR A 405 -1.27 -8.96 0.76
C TYR A 405 -1.18 -10.49 0.64
N THR A 406 -2.07 -11.21 1.31
CA THR A 406 -2.01 -12.68 1.37
C THR A 406 -2.28 -13.39 0.04
N SER A 407 -2.94 -12.73 -0.92
CA SER A 407 -3.18 -13.25 -2.27
C SER A 407 -2.02 -13.03 -3.25
N GLN A 408 -0.93 -12.42 -2.80
CA GLN A 408 0.30 -12.25 -3.59
C GLN A 408 0.87 -13.63 -3.96
N LYS A 409 1.12 -13.87 -5.27
CA LYS A 409 1.78 -15.10 -5.75
C LYS A 409 3.28 -15.01 -5.50
N ILE A 410 3.91 -16.15 -5.27
CA ILE A 410 5.37 -16.25 -5.15
C ILE A 410 5.94 -16.59 -6.52
N GLY A 411 6.44 -15.59 -7.22
CA GLY A 411 7.08 -15.78 -8.53
C GLY A 411 8.53 -16.23 -8.43
N VAL A 412 9.27 -15.64 -7.48
CA VAL A 412 10.66 -15.99 -7.17
C VAL A 412 10.82 -16.02 -5.65
N SER A 413 11.43 -17.07 -5.12
CA SER A 413 11.75 -17.16 -3.69
C SER A 413 12.79 -16.11 -3.30
N LYS A 414 12.69 -15.54 -2.10
CA LYS A 414 13.70 -14.64 -1.52
C LYS A 414 15.02 -15.37 -1.17
N SER A 415 14.99 -16.68 -1.13
CA SER A 415 16.17 -17.53 -0.87
C SER A 415 16.11 -18.78 -1.73
N ASN A 416 17.23 -19.12 -2.37
CA ASN A 416 17.37 -20.36 -3.14
C ASN A 416 17.31 -21.63 -2.28
N LEU A 417 17.40 -21.48 -0.96
CA LEU A 417 17.27 -22.58 0.00
C LEU A 417 15.81 -23.00 0.25
N ILE A 418 14.85 -22.19 -0.21
CA ILE A 418 13.42 -22.39 0.03
C ILE A 418 12.72 -22.51 -1.32
N ASN A 419 12.18 -23.69 -1.60
CA ASN A 419 11.45 -23.97 -2.83
C ASN A 419 9.94 -23.94 -2.59
N PHE A 420 9.21 -23.23 -3.47
CA PHE A 420 7.77 -23.18 -3.49
C PHE A 420 7.21 -23.75 -4.80
N SER A 421 5.99 -24.29 -4.77
CA SER A 421 5.27 -24.67 -5.98
C SER A 421 4.87 -23.41 -6.79
N HIS A 422 4.80 -23.54 -8.12
CA HIS A 422 4.55 -22.43 -9.06
C HIS A 422 3.29 -21.58 -8.78
N ASP A 423 2.27 -22.15 -8.09
CA ASP A 423 1.03 -21.47 -7.75
C ASP A 423 0.91 -21.11 -6.27
N SER A 424 2.02 -21.13 -5.52
CA SER A 424 2.00 -20.77 -4.11
C SER A 424 1.69 -19.28 -3.93
N THR A 425 0.78 -18.98 -2.98
CA THR A 425 0.51 -17.63 -2.49
C THR A 425 0.98 -17.51 -1.05
N LEU A 426 1.13 -16.29 -0.54
CA LEU A 426 1.48 -16.08 0.87
C LEU A 426 0.44 -16.73 1.81
N ALA A 427 -0.87 -16.71 1.44
CA ALA A 427 -1.92 -17.40 2.19
C ALA A 427 -1.74 -18.91 2.23
N SER A 428 -1.20 -19.53 1.17
CA SER A 428 -0.99 -20.99 1.15
C SER A 428 0.15 -21.43 2.05
N LEU A 429 1.12 -20.57 2.31
CA LEU A 429 2.25 -20.85 3.21
C LEU A 429 1.81 -20.84 4.66
N SER A 430 1.05 -19.84 5.09
CA SER A 430 0.56 -19.75 6.47
C SER A 430 -0.29 -20.97 6.87
N LYS A 431 -1.04 -21.54 5.91
CA LYS A 431 -1.80 -22.78 6.15
C LYS A 431 -0.92 -24.03 6.27
N ARG A 432 0.22 -24.09 5.56
CA ARG A 432 1.16 -25.23 5.64
C ARG A 432 1.96 -25.24 6.94
N GLU A 433 2.29 -24.09 7.47
CA GLU A 433 2.95 -23.97 8.78
C GLU A 433 2.00 -24.40 9.92
N GLU A 434 0.71 -24.08 9.83
CA GLU A 434 -0.31 -24.51 10.82
C GLU A 434 -0.55 -26.03 10.85
N VAL A 435 -0.30 -26.72 9.75
CA VAL A 435 -0.46 -28.20 9.67
C VAL A 435 0.78 -28.93 10.19
N LYS A 436 1.94 -28.24 10.34
CA LYS A 436 3.20 -28.81 10.85
C LYS A 436 3.45 -28.55 12.34
N LEU A 437 2.62 -27.74 13.00
CA LEU A 437 2.59 -27.52 14.45
C LEU A 437 1.46 -28.32 15.08
#